data_cfbb9ecf68b720f7174ff960ce4b854a
#
_entry.id   cfbb9ecf68b720f7174ff960ce4b854a
#
_cell.length_a   1.000
_cell.length_b   1.000
_cell.length_c   1.000
_cell.angle_alpha   90.00
_cell.angle_beta   90.00
_cell.angle_gamma   90.00
#
_symmetry.space_group_name_H-M   'P 1'
#
loop_
_entity.id
_entity.type
_entity.pdbx_description
1 polymer ?
#
loop_
_entity_poly.entity_id
_entity_poly.type
_entity_poly.pdbx_seq_one_letter_code
_entity_poly.pdbx_strand_id
1 'polypeptide(L)'
;MRVTARQITNSYVFNMNKNYGQVADQMDKLQTGRGYTRLSQNTSEGKKALKVRTALYRNEQYIKNAKAANEQIQAAEQGLTSINDQLQTVKALAEKALNGTNTDETSRKIFQSTLEEIKSGICDGLNVQYLDKYVLGGTNGNKPFTVSADGALMLNGTKASEISLQDGKYVDAGGNQVMMSNETYVDVGLGLKLNGDTFDEKSVFKMSFSGLEWTGFGTSDITYKDADGNDVTETISNNVFDILTEMQSALDNNNTQKLGALSDKLDKQYDNVLTGISTLGTRSAYLESIQTKLGDTDAALSISAKEHEGINDATEITKMLEYNYAWLLTLKFGSQILPQSLMDYIK
;
A
#
# COMPACT_ATOMS: atom_id res chain seq x y z
N MET A 1 -50.92 -51.94 -29.21
CA MET A 1 -49.44 -52.05 -29.42
C MET A 1 -48.87 -53.05 -28.47
N ARG A 2 -48.21 -54.10 -28.93
CA ARG A 2 -47.56 -55.11 -28.06
C ARG A 2 -46.26 -54.53 -27.57
N VAL A 3 -46.19 -54.11 -26.32
CA VAL A 3 -44.91 -53.66 -25.71
C VAL A 3 -44.06 -54.93 -25.51
N THR A 4 -42.89 -54.96 -26.16
CA THR A 4 -41.98 -56.11 -26.06
C THR A 4 -41.24 -56.09 -24.70
N ALA A 5 -40.97 -57.28 -24.13
CA ALA A 5 -40.20 -57.40 -22.87
C ALA A 5 -38.84 -56.59 -22.95
N ARG A 6 -38.18 -56.58 -24.12
CA ARG A 6 -36.95 -55.79 -24.38
C ARG A 6 -37.18 -54.29 -24.24
N GLN A 7 -38.33 -53.77 -24.64
CA GLN A 7 -38.66 -52.33 -24.54
C GLN A 7 -38.90 -51.96 -23.07
N ILE A 8 -39.50 -52.80 -22.27
CA ILE A 8 -39.71 -52.61 -20.82
C ILE A 8 -38.35 -52.59 -20.12
N THR A 9 -37.48 -53.57 -20.41
CA THR A 9 -36.13 -53.66 -19.84
C THR A 9 -35.27 -52.40 -20.19
N ASN A 10 -35.29 -51.97 -21.46
CA ASN A 10 -34.54 -50.78 -21.87
C ASN A 10 -35.07 -49.50 -21.18
N SER A 11 -36.37 -49.34 -21.05
CA SER A 11 -37.00 -48.23 -20.31
C SER A 11 -36.64 -48.25 -18.83
N TYR A 12 -36.62 -49.44 -18.24
CA TYR A 12 -36.19 -49.62 -16.84
C TYR A 12 -34.73 -49.22 -16.64
N VAL A 13 -33.79 -49.74 -17.45
CA VAL A 13 -32.37 -49.42 -17.38
C VAL A 13 -32.13 -47.92 -17.58
N PHE A 14 -32.84 -47.30 -18.54
CA PHE A 14 -32.76 -45.86 -18.75
C PHE A 14 -33.21 -45.07 -17.51
N ASN A 15 -34.36 -45.42 -16.91
CA ASN A 15 -34.87 -44.76 -15.72
C ASN A 15 -33.99 -45.01 -14.49
N MET A 16 -33.42 -46.19 -14.35
CA MET A 16 -32.48 -46.54 -13.29
C MET A 16 -31.22 -45.65 -13.38
N ASN A 17 -30.62 -45.55 -14.56
CA ASN A 17 -29.43 -44.69 -14.77
C ASN A 17 -29.75 -43.21 -14.56
N LYS A 18 -30.97 -42.77 -14.95
CA LYS A 18 -31.41 -41.38 -14.71
C LYS A 18 -31.54 -41.11 -13.21
N ASN A 19 -32.16 -41.99 -12.44
CA ASN A 19 -32.33 -41.84 -10.99
C ASN A 19 -30.96 -41.88 -10.28
N TYR A 20 -30.07 -42.77 -10.70
CA TYR A 20 -28.70 -42.79 -10.18
C TYR A 20 -27.94 -41.49 -10.46
N GLY A 21 -28.06 -40.97 -11.67
CA GLY A 21 -27.48 -39.66 -12.04
C GLY A 21 -27.99 -38.52 -11.16
N GLN A 22 -29.31 -38.53 -10.84
CA GLN A 22 -29.90 -37.53 -9.94
C GLN A 22 -29.36 -37.62 -8.51
N VAL A 23 -29.17 -38.84 -7.99
CA VAL A 23 -28.54 -39.06 -6.67
C VAL A 23 -27.09 -38.55 -6.67
N ALA A 24 -26.31 -38.87 -7.71
CA ALA A 24 -24.91 -38.44 -7.85
C ALA A 24 -24.82 -36.92 -7.93
N ASP A 25 -25.60 -36.28 -8.80
CA ASP A 25 -25.64 -34.81 -8.93
C ASP A 25 -26.03 -34.12 -7.61
N GLN A 26 -26.98 -34.71 -6.88
CA GLN A 26 -27.43 -34.17 -5.60
C GLN A 26 -26.34 -34.32 -4.50
N MET A 27 -25.62 -35.44 -4.52
CA MET A 27 -24.48 -35.66 -3.64
C MET A 27 -23.37 -34.69 -3.88
N ASP A 28 -23.03 -34.41 -5.14
CA ASP A 28 -22.07 -33.39 -5.53
C ASP A 28 -22.43 -31.99 -5.02
N LYS A 29 -23.71 -31.61 -5.14
CA LYS A 29 -24.23 -30.33 -4.61
C LYS A 29 -24.06 -30.23 -3.10
N LEU A 30 -24.42 -31.28 -2.36
CA LEU A 30 -24.26 -31.28 -0.91
C LEU A 30 -22.78 -31.29 -0.46
N GLN A 31 -21.91 -32.00 -1.18
CA GLN A 31 -20.48 -32.03 -0.87
C GLN A 31 -19.79 -30.71 -1.15
N THR A 32 -20.17 -30.05 -2.25
CA THR A 32 -19.52 -28.79 -2.68
C THR A 32 -20.17 -27.54 -2.08
N GLY A 33 -21.39 -27.66 -1.53
CA GLY A 33 -22.22 -26.56 -1.07
C GLY A 33 -22.67 -25.63 -2.22
N ARG A 34 -22.61 -26.11 -3.49
CA ARG A 34 -22.95 -25.33 -4.68
C ARG A 34 -24.19 -25.82 -5.35
N GLY A 35 -25.09 -24.91 -5.71
CA GLY A 35 -26.34 -25.20 -6.38
C GLY A 35 -26.15 -25.76 -7.81
N TYR A 36 -24.99 -25.54 -8.42
CA TYR A 36 -24.60 -26.08 -9.72
C TYR A 36 -23.09 -26.28 -9.80
N THR A 37 -22.64 -27.31 -10.48
CA THR A 37 -21.20 -27.59 -10.70
C THR A 37 -20.74 -27.12 -12.08
N ARG A 38 -21.67 -26.94 -13.03
CA ARG A 38 -21.40 -26.47 -14.39
C ARG A 38 -22.29 -25.28 -14.73
N LEU A 39 -21.73 -24.27 -15.37
CA LEU A 39 -22.46 -23.07 -15.82
C LEU A 39 -23.69 -23.41 -16.70
N SER A 40 -23.63 -24.52 -17.46
CA SER A 40 -24.75 -24.98 -18.29
C SER A 40 -25.99 -25.42 -17.50
N GLN A 41 -25.84 -25.77 -16.22
CA GLN A 41 -26.96 -26.20 -15.38
C GLN A 41 -27.85 -25.03 -14.92
N ASN A 42 -27.22 -23.84 -14.72
CA ASN A 42 -27.93 -22.59 -14.38
C ASN A 42 -27.17 -21.38 -14.94
N THR A 43 -27.46 -21.07 -16.22
CA THR A 43 -26.73 -19.99 -16.93
C THR A 43 -27.02 -18.59 -16.37
N SER A 44 -28.21 -18.36 -15.80
CA SER A 44 -28.58 -17.07 -15.24
C SER A 44 -27.80 -16.78 -13.95
N GLU A 45 -27.90 -17.69 -12.99
CA GLU A 45 -27.16 -17.54 -11.72
C GLU A 45 -25.65 -17.66 -11.92
N GLY A 46 -25.20 -18.51 -12.82
CA GLY A 46 -23.80 -18.65 -13.18
C GLY A 46 -23.18 -17.37 -13.74
N LYS A 47 -23.91 -16.59 -14.54
CA LYS A 47 -23.45 -15.27 -15.02
C LYS A 47 -23.33 -14.27 -13.87
N LYS A 48 -24.28 -14.24 -12.95
CA LYS A 48 -24.24 -13.37 -11.77
C LYS A 48 -23.07 -13.74 -10.86
N ALA A 49 -22.93 -15.02 -10.56
CA ALA A 49 -21.84 -15.55 -9.77
C ALA A 49 -20.46 -15.21 -10.35
N LEU A 50 -20.29 -15.33 -11.68
CA LEU A 50 -19.05 -14.96 -12.34
C LEU A 50 -18.73 -13.45 -12.19
N LYS A 51 -19.75 -12.58 -12.30
CA LYS A 51 -19.57 -11.14 -12.06
C LYS A 51 -19.16 -10.87 -10.61
N VAL A 52 -19.81 -11.52 -9.65
CA VAL A 52 -19.50 -11.35 -8.22
C VAL A 52 -18.08 -11.86 -7.92
N ARG A 53 -17.69 -13.01 -8.45
CA ARG A 53 -16.30 -13.51 -8.29
C ARG A 53 -15.27 -12.58 -8.90
N THR A 54 -15.55 -12.00 -10.06
CA THR A 54 -14.65 -11.02 -10.67
C THR A 54 -14.55 -9.77 -9.81
N ALA A 55 -15.66 -9.32 -9.22
CA ALA A 55 -15.67 -8.20 -8.30
C ALA A 55 -14.90 -8.50 -7.00
N LEU A 56 -15.08 -9.70 -6.41
CA LEU A 56 -14.31 -10.17 -5.24
C LEU A 56 -12.80 -10.15 -5.53
N TYR A 57 -12.38 -10.75 -6.65
CA TYR A 57 -10.96 -10.76 -7.02
C TYR A 57 -10.38 -9.35 -7.14
N ARG A 58 -11.11 -8.43 -7.79
CA ARG A 58 -10.68 -7.02 -7.90
C ARG A 58 -10.62 -6.36 -6.52
N ASN A 59 -11.62 -6.60 -5.68
CA ASN A 59 -11.67 -6.04 -4.33
C ASN A 59 -10.50 -6.52 -3.46
N GLU A 60 -10.15 -7.80 -3.53
CA GLU A 60 -8.95 -8.34 -2.88
C GLU A 60 -7.65 -7.67 -3.36
N GLN A 61 -7.53 -7.38 -4.67
CA GLN A 61 -6.36 -6.66 -5.18
C GLN A 61 -6.32 -5.22 -4.64
N TYR A 62 -7.46 -4.53 -4.57
CA TYR A 62 -7.54 -3.19 -4.00
C TYR A 62 -7.17 -3.18 -2.51
N ILE A 63 -7.62 -4.18 -1.74
CA ILE A 63 -7.24 -4.32 -0.32
C ILE A 63 -5.72 -4.51 -0.20
N LYS A 64 -5.11 -5.39 -0.99
CA LYS A 64 -3.66 -5.61 -1.00
C LYS A 64 -2.89 -4.35 -1.38
N ASN A 65 -3.35 -3.65 -2.41
CA ASN A 65 -2.75 -2.39 -2.85
C ASN A 65 -2.84 -1.31 -1.77
N ALA A 66 -4.02 -1.14 -1.17
CA ALA A 66 -4.23 -0.15 -0.10
C ALA A 66 -3.38 -0.47 1.14
N LYS A 67 -3.24 -1.76 1.48
CA LYS A 67 -2.38 -2.20 2.59
C LYS A 67 -0.91 -1.90 2.32
N ALA A 68 -0.38 -2.30 1.15
CA ALA A 68 1.00 -2.04 0.77
C ALA A 68 1.30 -0.53 0.70
N ALA A 69 0.35 0.26 0.19
CA ALA A 69 0.45 1.71 0.17
C ALA A 69 0.52 2.30 1.59
N ASN A 70 -0.32 1.81 2.51
CA ASN A 70 -0.32 2.28 3.89
C ASN A 70 0.99 1.94 4.61
N GLU A 71 1.50 0.72 4.45
CA GLU A 71 2.78 0.29 5.02
C GLU A 71 3.96 1.15 4.50
N GLN A 72 3.94 1.52 3.23
CA GLN A 72 4.95 2.42 2.65
C GLN A 72 4.86 3.83 3.24
N ILE A 73 3.64 4.38 3.42
CA ILE A 73 3.44 5.68 4.05
C ILE A 73 3.91 5.67 5.51
N GLN A 74 3.61 4.62 6.25
CA GLN A 74 4.05 4.47 7.64
C GLN A 74 5.58 4.40 7.73
N ALA A 75 6.26 3.74 6.79
CA ALA A 75 7.72 3.76 6.74
C ALA A 75 8.27 5.17 6.48
N ALA A 76 7.65 5.95 5.56
CA ALA A 76 8.02 7.33 5.33
C ALA A 76 7.79 8.23 6.56
N GLU A 77 6.65 8.05 7.24
CA GLU A 77 6.31 8.76 8.48
C GLU A 77 7.31 8.46 9.60
N GLN A 78 7.72 7.20 9.76
CA GLN A 78 8.77 6.81 10.72
C GLN A 78 10.11 7.49 10.41
N GLY A 79 10.50 7.58 9.13
CA GLY A 79 11.70 8.30 8.71
C GLY A 79 11.65 9.78 9.10
N LEU A 80 10.54 10.46 8.82
CA LEU A 80 10.35 11.87 9.19
C LEU A 80 10.24 12.07 10.70
N THR A 81 9.61 11.14 11.43
CA THR A 81 9.53 11.20 12.89
C THR A 81 10.91 11.09 13.51
N SER A 82 11.77 10.18 13.01
CA SER A 82 13.16 10.10 13.45
C SER A 82 13.92 11.40 13.20
N ILE A 83 13.73 12.04 12.03
CA ILE A 83 14.33 13.35 11.73
C ILE A 83 13.81 14.42 12.69
N ASN A 84 12.49 14.44 12.95
CA ASN A 84 11.88 15.38 13.90
C ASN A 84 12.50 15.30 15.30
N ASP A 85 12.67 14.08 15.84
CA ASP A 85 13.25 13.87 17.17
C ASP A 85 14.70 14.37 17.25
N GLN A 86 15.45 14.18 16.16
CA GLN A 86 16.80 14.69 16.04
C GLN A 86 16.83 16.22 15.98
N LEU A 87 15.93 16.85 15.23
CA LEU A 87 15.81 18.30 15.16
C LEU A 87 15.41 18.92 16.50
N GLN A 88 14.56 18.28 17.28
CA GLN A 88 14.28 18.71 18.65
C GLN A 88 15.56 18.73 19.53
N THR A 89 16.39 17.71 19.36
CA THR A 89 17.69 17.66 20.07
C THR A 89 18.60 18.80 19.64
N VAL A 90 18.67 19.10 18.34
CA VAL A 90 19.45 20.24 17.82
C VAL A 90 18.94 21.56 18.38
N LYS A 91 17.64 21.80 18.42
CA LYS A 91 17.04 23.03 18.97
C LYS A 91 17.46 23.21 20.44
N ALA A 92 17.34 22.17 21.25
CA ALA A 92 17.77 22.22 22.64
C ALA A 92 19.28 22.48 22.81
N LEU A 93 20.13 21.98 21.91
CA LEU A 93 21.57 22.24 21.88
C LEU A 93 21.87 23.69 21.45
N ALA A 94 21.18 24.18 20.42
CA ALA A 94 21.33 25.56 19.93
C ALA A 94 20.94 26.59 21.02
N GLU A 95 19.83 26.38 21.73
CA GLU A 95 19.41 27.20 22.87
C GLU A 95 20.49 27.24 23.97
N LYS A 96 21.06 26.08 24.32
CA LYS A 96 22.16 26.00 25.32
C LYS A 96 23.42 26.77 24.84
N ALA A 97 23.75 26.69 23.54
CA ALA A 97 24.89 27.40 22.97
C ALA A 97 24.67 28.91 22.93
N LEU A 98 23.43 29.35 22.63
CA LEU A 98 23.07 30.79 22.60
C LEU A 98 23.02 31.43 23.98
N ASN A 99 22.57 30.67 25.01
CA ASN A 99 22.47 31.17 26.39
C ASN A 99 23.80 31.32 27.11
N GLY A 100 24.96 31.12 26.46
CA GLY A 100 26.29 31.38 26.99
C GLY A 100 26.72 30.50 28.16
N THR A 101 25.93 29.50 28.55
CA THR A 101 26.20 28.59 29.70
C THR A 101 27.27 27.55 29.40
N ASN A 102 27.61 27.33 28.11
CA ASN A 102 28.54 26.30 27.64
C ASN A 102 29.48 26.90 26.56
N THR A 103 30.23 27.92 26.92
CA THR A 103 31.16 28.61 26.00
C THR A 103 32.57 28.02 26.01
N ASP A 104 32.84 27.02 26.84
CA ASP A 104 34.14 26.36 26.91
C ASP A 104 34.37 25.44 25.69
N GLU A 105 35.63 25.26 25.31
CA GLU A 105 36.07 24.49 24.15
C GLU A 105 35.57 23.04 24.22
N THR A 106 35.46 22.45 25.40
CA THR A 106 35.01 21.07 25.60
C THR A 106 33.54 20.94 25.25
N SER A 107 32.68 21.85 25.72
CA SER A 107 31.26 21.87 25.41
C SER A 107 30.99 22.04 23.92
N ARG A 108 31.75 22.92 23.25
CA ARG A 108 31.68 23.11 21.79
C ARG A 108 32.02 21.83 21.02
N LYS A 109 33.09 21.12 21.40
CA LYS A 109 33.47 19.83 20.78
C LYS A 109 32.39 18.76 20.97
N ILE A 110 31.73 18.71 22.14
CA ILE A 110 30.59 17.81 22.38
C ILE A 110 29.42 18.16 21.45
N PHE A 111 29.10 19.45 21.30
CA PHE A 111 28.03 19.87 20.38
C PHE A 111 28.35 19.50 18.95
N GLN A 112 29.57 19.68 18.47
CA GLN A 112 29.99 19.29 17.13
C GLN A 112 29.82 17.78 16.89
N SER A 113 30.35 16.94 17.80
CA SER A 113 30.21 15.48 17.66
C SER A 113 28.73 15.04 17.66
N THR A 114 27.91 15.67 18.51
CA THR A 114 26.47 15.39 18.55
C THR A 114 25.77 15.82 17.23
N LEU A 115 26.14 16.97 16.66
CA LEU A 115 25.59 17.41 15.38
C LEU A 115 25.99 16.46 14.23
N GLU A 116 27.21 15.90 14.25
CA GLU A 116 27.62 14.90 13.26
C GLU A 116 26.80 13.60 13.36
N GLU A 117 26.55 13.10 14.58
CA GLU A 117 25.70 11.96 14.80
C GLU A 117 24.26 12.22 14.32
N ILE A 118 23.73 13.41 14.63
CA ILE A 118 22.40 13.84 14.19
C ILE A 118 22.33 13.92 12.66
N LYS A 119 23.33 14.50 12.01
CA LYS A 119 23.42 14.57 10.54
C LYS A 119 23.39 13.18 9.92
N SER A 120 24.15 12.22 10.48
CA SER A 120 24.11 10.84 10.03
C SER A 120 22.71 10.24 10.17
N GLY A 121 22.08 10.44 11.31
CA GLY A 121 20.73 9.95 11.56
C GLY A 121 19.66 10.60 10.66
N ILE A 122 19.79 11.89 10.32
CA ILE A 122 18.92 12.55 9.34
C ILE A 122 19.08 11.91 7.96
N CYS A 123 20.32 11.62 7.53
CA CYS A 123 20.60 10.94 6.27
C CYS A 123 19.99 9.54 6.26
N ASP A 124 20.04 8.80 7.36
CA ASP A 124 19.44 7.49 7.50
C ASP A 124 17.91 7.58 7.51
N GLY A 125 17.31 8.54 8.18
CA GLY A 125 15.87 8.81 8.14
C GLY A 125 15.35 9.14 6.73
N LEU A 126 16.13 9.90 5.94
CA LEU A 126 15.83 10.18 4.53
C LEU A 126 15.96 8.95 3.62
N ASN A 127 16.82 8.00 4.00
CA ASN A 127 17.05 6.75 3.27
C ASN A 127 16.24 5.57 3.82
N VAL A 128 15.13 5.82 4.50
CA VAL A 128 14.26 4.76 5.00
C VAL A 128 13.73 3.90 3.86
N GLN A 129 13.68 2.59 4.08
CA GLN A 129 13.28 1.61 3.07
C GLN A 129 11.99 0.87 3.47
N TYR A 130 11.22 0.53 2.47
CA TYR A 130 10.13 -0.43 2.55
C TYR A 130 10.27 -1.44 1.42
N LEU A 131 10.40 -2.74 1.74
CA LEU A 131 10.61 -3.83 0.77
C LEU A 131 11.70 -3.49 -0.29
N ASP A 132 12.90 -3.16 0.18
CA ASP A 132 14.08 -2.81 -0.63
C ASP A 132 13.90 -1.56 -1.53
N LYS A 133 12.86 -0.74 -1.30
CA LYS A 133 12.64 0.53 -1.99
C LYS A 133 12.78 1.70 -1.02
N TYR A 134 13.52 2.72 -1.43
CA TYR A 134 13.60 3.98 -0.70
C TYR A 134 12.31 4.76 -0.86
N VAL A 135 11.64 5.08 0.26
CA VAL A 135 10.29 5.67 0.20
C VAL A 135 10.29 7.20 0.05
N LEU A 136 11.38 7.86 0.45
CA LEU A 136 11.53 9.33 0.41
C LEU A 136 12.42 9.83 -0.75
N GLY A 137 12.99 8.92 -1.53
CA GLY A 137 13.94 9.22 -2.60
C GLY A 137 13.38 9.16 -4.02
N GLY A 138 12.07 9.01 -4.18
CA GLY A 138 11.45 8.76 -5.48
C GLY A 138 11.54 7.29 -5.91
N THR A 139 11.60 7.03 -7.22
CA THR A 139 11.54 5.67 -7.79
C THR A 139 12.89 5.02 -8.05
N ASN A 140 14.00 5.64 -7.66
CA ASN A 140 15.35 5.10 -7.89
C ASN A 140 15.65 3.92 -6.96
N GLY A 141 16.23 2.84 -7.53
CA GLY A 141 16.63 1.65 -6.78
C GLY A 141 17.93 1.80 -5.98
N ASN A 142 18.69 2.87 -6.18
CA ASN A 142 19.93 3.17 -5.45
C ASN A 142 19.67 4.10 -4.27
N LYS A 143 20.58 4.11 -3.28
CA LYS A 143 20.52 5.02 -2.13
C LYS A 143 20.41 6.47 -2.61
N PRO A 144 19.25 7.15 -2.43
CA PRO A 144 19.00 8.44 -3.05
C PRO A 144 19.75 9.58 -2.36
N PHE A 145 19.81 9.56 -1.03
CA PHE A 145 20.46 10.60 -0.26
C PHE A 145 21.88 10.20 0.15
N THR A 146 22.85 11.00 -0.22
CA THR A 146 24.26 10.80 0.07
C THR A 146 24.88 12.12 0.55
N VAL A 147 26.03 12.05 1.21
CA VAL A 147 26.76 13.22 1.65
C VAL A 147 27.96 13.41 0.73
N SER A 148 28.15 14.62 0.24
CA SER A 148 29.29 14.95 -0.62
C SER A 148 30.58 15.12 0.21
N ALA A 149 31.74 15.19 -0.46
CA ALA A 149 33.03 15.34 0.21
C ALA A 149 33.17 16.67 0.99
N ASP A 150 32.42 17.68 0.61
CA ASP A 150 32.35 19.01 1.27
C ASP A 150 31.23 19.05 2.37
N GLY A 151 30.64 17.92 2.67
CA GLY A 151 29.67 17.78 3.77
C GLY A 151 28.25 18.24 3.44
N ALA A 152 27.90 18.48 2.17
CA ALA A 152 26.56 18.88 1.75
C ALA A 152 25.69 17.64 1.43
N LEU A 153 24.38 17.72 1.67
CA LEU A 153 23.44 16.68 1.30
C LEU A 153 23.23 16.67 -0.22
N MET A 154 23.28 15.49 -0.79
CA MET A 154 23.00 15.26 -2.22
C MET A 154 21.80 14.33 -2.40
N LEU A 155 20.95 14.64 -3.37
CA LEU A 155 19.92 13.74 -3.90
C LEU A 155 20.34 13.27 -5.30
N ASN A 156 20.54 11.96 -5.47
CA ASN A 156 20.95 11.35 -6.74
C ASN A 156 22.19 12.01 -7.38
N GLY A 157 23.12 12.49 -6.55
CA GLY A 157 24.37 13.14 -7.01
C GLY A 157 24.28 14.65 -7.22
N THR A 158 23.13 15.29 -7.02
CA THR A 158 22.94 16.74 -7.08
C THR A 158 22.79 17.32 -5.67
N LYS A 159 23.47 18.40 -5.34
CA LYS A 159 23.38 19.05 -4.02
C LYS A 159 21.97 19.59 -3.78
N ALA A 160 21.45 19.39 -2.58
CA ALA A 160 20.11 19.87 -2.19
C ALA A 160 19.96 21.39 -2.38
N SER A 161 21.03 22.17 -2.19
CA SER A 161 21.08 23.62 -2.40
C SER A 161 20.89 24.04 -3.86
N GLU A 162 21.27 23.19 -4.83
CA GLU A 162 21.21 23.46 -6.27
C GLU A 162 19.90 23.00 -6.92
N ILE A 163 19.04 22.32 -6.14
CA ILE A 163 17.76 21.81 -6.62
C ILE A 163 16.69 22.89 -6.54
N SER A 164 15.91 23.01 -7.59
CA SER A 164 14.71 23.86 -7.68
C SER A 164 13.49 23.07 -8.11
N LEU A 165 12.30 23.58 -7.81
CA LEU A 165 11.04 22.98 -8.26
C LEU A 165 10.53 23.74 -9.49
N GLN A 166 10.47 23.08 -10.65
CA GLN A 166 9.94 23.62 -11.89
C GLN A 166 8.84 22.68 -12.42
N ASP A 167 7.66 23.21 -12.67
CA ASP A 167 6.49 22.44 -13.14
C ASP A 167 6.21 21.16 -12.34
N GLY A 168 6.39 21.23 -11.00
CA GLY A 168 6.20 20.09 -10.10
C GLY A 168 7.32 19.05 -10.13
N LYS A 169 8.44 19.32 -10.82
CA LYS A 169 9.60 18.43 -10.92
C LYS A 169 10.81 19.04 -10.23
N TYR A 170 11.58 18.20 -9.54
CA TYR A 170 12.86 18.60 -8.97
C TYR A 170 13.93 18.60 -10.07
N VAL A 171 14.51 19.75 -10.34
CA VAL A 171 15.51 19.93 -11.39
C VAL A 171 16.79 20.54 -10.82
N ASP A 172 17.92 20.21 -11.45
CA ASP A 172 19.22 20.82 -11.16
C ASP A 172 19.34 22.23 -11.78
N ALA A 173 20.48 22.90 -11.56
CA ALA A 173 20.76 24.20 -12.13
C ALA A 173 20.79 24.20 -13.68
N GLY A 174 20.98 23.05 -14.31
CA GLY A 174 20.94 22.85 -15.76
C GLY A 174 19.54 22.53 -16.31
N GLY A 175 18.51 22.44 -15.45
CA GLY A 175 17.16 22.08 -15.84
C GLY A 175 16.95 20.57 -16.04
N ASN A 176 17.92 19.72 -15.68
CA ASN A 176 17.76 18.27 -15.75
C ASN A 176 17.00 17.76 -14.53
N GLN A 177 16.11 16.80 -14.74
CA GLN A 177 15.34 16.21 -13.66
C GLN A 177 16.22 15.35 -12.75
N VAL A 178 16.31 15.70 -11.46
CA VAL A 178 17.15 15.04 -10.45
C VAL A 178 16.46 13.78 -9.90
N MET A 179 15.14 13.80 -9.78
CA MET A 179 14.35 12.71 -9.26
C MET A 179 13.47 12.15 -10.37
N MET A 180 13.68 10.87 -10.75
CA MET A 180 12.86 10.22 -11.75
C MET A 180 11.43 10.03 -11.22
N SER A 181 10.47 10.57 -11.96
CA SER A 181 9.03 10.42 -11.76
C SER A 181 8.54 10.70 -10.33
N ASN A 182 8.03 11.90 -10.12
CA ASN A 182 7.35 12.28 -8.88
C ASN A 182 5.95 11.63 -8.75
N GLU A 183 5.54 10.82 -9.73
CA GLU A 183 4.14 10.39 -9.85
C GLU A 183 4.01 8.88 -9.95
N THR A 184 4.15 8.22 -8.81
CA THR A 184 3.73 6.83 -8.67
C THR A 184 2.31 6.80 -8.10
N TYR A 185 1.40 6.16 -8.81
CA TYR A 185 0.01 6.03 -8.43
C TYR A 185 -0.36 4.59 -8.16
N VAL A 186 -1.24 4.39 -7.18
CA VAL A 186 -1.77 3.08 -6.82
C VAL A 186 -3.28 3.09 -6.96
N ASP A 187 -3.83 2.08 -7.64
CA ASP A 187 -5.27 1.85 -7.72
C ASP A 187 -5.76 1.15 -6.45
N VAL A 188 -6.53 1.87 -5.67
CA VAL A 188 -7.15 1.41 -4.42
C VAL A 188 -8.67 1.30 -4.54
N GLY A 189 -9.19 1.15 -5.76
CA GLY A 189 -10.61 0.98 -6.01
C GLY A 189 -11.43 2.28 -6.06
N LEU A 190 -10.79 3.43 -6.29
CA LEU A 190 -11.46 4.72 -6.45
C LEU A 190 -12.10 4.92 -7.84
N GLY A 191 -12.00 3.91 -8.72
CA GLY A 191 -12.53 3.96 -10.08
C GLY A 191 -11.57 4.66 -11.02
N LEU A 192 -10.46 3.98 -11.33
CA LEU A 192 -9.39 4.46 -12.20
C LEU A 192 -9.93 5.11 -13.49
N LYS A 193 -9.57 6.37 -13.72
CA LYS A 193 -9.89 7.12 -14.92
C LYS A 193 -8.63 7.72 -15.52
N LEU A 194 -8.55 7.67 -16.83
CA LEU A 194 -7.52 8.35 -17.62
C LEU A 194 -8.10 9.66 -18.18
N ASN A 195 -7.34 10.72 -18.08
CA ASN A 195 -7.64 12.01 -18.71
C ASN A 195 -6.53 12.31 -19.73
N GLY A 196 -6.71 11.81 -20.95
CA GLY A 196 -5.64 11.75 -21.95
C GLY A 196 -4.55 10.76 -21.53
N ASP A 197 -3.30 11.22 -21.48
CA ASP A 197 -2.13 10.40 -21.09
C ASP A 197 -1.84 10.45 -19.57
N THR A 198 -2.65 11.17 -18.79
CA THR A 198 -2.48 11.30 -17.35
C THR A 198 -3.63 10.66 -16.58
N PHE A 199 -3.38 10.26 -15.34
CA PHE A 199 -4.44 9.78 -14.44
C PHE A 199 -5.23 10.96 -13.86
N ASP A 200 -6.54 10.78 -13.72
CA ASP A 200 -7.34 11.69 -12.89
C ASP A 200 -6.93 11.49 -11.43
N GLU A 201 -6.32 12.51 -10.82
CA GLU A 201 -5.80 12.48 -9.44
C GLU A 201 -6.84 12.05 -8.39
N LYS A 202 -8.13 12.25 -8.67
CA LYS A 202 -9.22 11.80 -7.78
C LYS A 202 -9.53 10.31 -7.90
N SER A 203 -9.04 9.66 -8.95
CA SER A 203 -9.29 8.24 -9.23
C SER A 203 -8.15 7.32 -8.80
N VAL A 204 -7.04 7.88 -8.33
CA VAL A 204 -5.83 7.17 -7.95
C VAL A 204 -5.26 7.72 -6.64
N PHE A 205 -4.44 6.93 -5.97
CA PHE A 205 -3.73 7.37 -4.78
C PHE A 205 -2.25 7.60 -5.11
N LYS A 206 -1.76 8.83 -4.88
CA LYS A 206 -0.37 9.20 -5.15
C LYS A 206 0.54 8.68 -4.04
N MET A 207 1.57 7.91 -4.42
CA MET A 207 2.50 7.21 -3.52
C MET A 207 3.91 7.77 -3.51
N SER A 208 4.24 8.69 -4.42
CA SER A 208 5.58 9.27 -4.46
C SER A 208 5.69 10.46 -3.50
N PHE A 209 6.72 10.41 -2.67
CA PHE A 209 7.08 11.46 -1.73
C PHE A 209 8.54 11.81 -1.93
N SER A 210 8.88 13.09 -1.79
CA SER A 210 10.26 13.55 -1.73
C SER A 210 10.61 13.98 -0.31
N GLY A 211 11.64 13.38 0.26
CA GLY A 211 12.17 13.83 1.54
C GLY A 211 12.59 15.30 1.53
N LEU A 212 13.03 15.82 0.37
CA LEU A 212 13.40 17.24 0.21
C LEU A 212 12.22 18.20 0.36
N GLU A 213 10.99 17.78 0.04
CA GLU A 213 9.78 18.60 0.21
C GLU A 213 9.65 19.08 1.66
N TRP A 214 10.04 18.23 2.60
CA TRP A 214 9.90 18.51 4.04
C TRP A 214 11.18 18.88 4.73
N THR A 215 12.35 18.44 4.23
CA THR A 215 13.65 18.79 4.82
C THR A 215 14.31 20.01 4.16
N GLY A 216 13.70 20.55 3.11
CA GLY A 216 14.13 21.74 2.41
C GLY A 216 15.06 21.49 1.23
N PHE A 217 15.04 22.39 0.26
CA PHE A 217 15.90 22.43 -0.92
C PHE A 217 16.10 23.88 -1.38
N GLY A 218 17.06 24.07 -2.29
CA GLY A 218 17.43 25.40 -2.76
C GLY A 218 18.13 26.24 -1.71
N THR A 219 18.21 27.54 -1.95
CA THR A 219 18.90 28.49 -1.09
C THR A 219 18.02 29.68 -0.74
N SER A 220 18.30 30.33 0.40
CA SER A 220 17.74 31.63 0.75
C SER A 220 18.69 32.41 1.65
N ASP A 221 18.52 33.71 1.72
CA ASP A 221 19.36 34.59 2.48
C ASP A 221 18.99 34.54 3.98
N ILE A 222 20.04 34.61 4.82
CA ILE A 222 19.96 34.95 6.23
C ILE A 222 20.69 36.28 6.47
N THR A 223 20.21 37.06 7.42
CA THR A 223 20.83 38.29 7.84
C THR A 223 21.12 38.25 9.34
N TYR A 224 22.33 38.53 9.71
CA TYR A 224 22.76 38.61 11.10
C TYR A 224 23.74 39.76 11.29
N LYS A 225 24.04 40.16 12.54
CA LYS A 225 25.01 41.21 12.84
C LYS A 225 26.39 40.62 13.05
N ASP A 226 27.43 41.24 12.47
CA ASP A 226 28.80 40.89 12.74
C ASP A 226 29.28 41.43 14.12
N ALA A 227 30.55 41.21 14.46
CA ALA A 227 31.12 41.68 15.72
C ALA A 227 31.17 43.23 15.83
N ASP A 228 31.13 43.91 14.70
CA ASP A 228 31.16 45.37 14.58
C ASP A 228 29.74 45.98 14.55
N GLY A 229 28.68 45.14 14.56
CA GLY A 229 27.29 45.57 14.56
C GLY A 229 26.70 45.84 13.17
N ASN A 230 27.41 45.54 12.08
CA ASN A 230 26.94 45.68 10.72
C ASN A 230 26.07 44.48 10.33
N ASP A 231 25.07 44.74 9.48
CA ASP A 231 24.22 43.66 8.92
C ASP A 231 25.01 42.93 7.82
N VAL A 232 25.21 41.62 8.02
CA VAL A 232 25.77 40.69 7.06
C VAL A 232 24.68 39.79 6.51
N THR A 233 24.59 39.72 5.19
CA THR A 233 23.64 38.82 4.49
C THR A 233 24.43 37.72 3.79
N GLU A 234 24.08 36.49 4.08
CA GLU A 234 24.65 35.27 3.45
C GLU A 234 23.56 34.41 2.85
N THR A 235 23.82 33.89 1.64
CA THR A 235 22.93 32.92 0.98
C THR A 235 23.32 31.52 1.41
N ILE A 236 22.42 30.80 2.08
CA ILE A 236 22.68 29.45 2.57
C ILE A 236 21.58 28.48 2.11
N SER A 237 21.90 27.18 2.11
CA SER A 237 20.95 26.12 1.80
C SER A 237 19.73 26.16 2.71
N ASN A 238 18.57 25.81 2.18
CA ASN A 238 17.35 25.62 2.94
C ASN A 238 17.25 24.21 3.51
N ASN A 239 18.15 23.30 3.14
CA ASN A 239 18.10 21.93 3.60
C ASN A 239 18.56 21.84 5.06
N VAL A 240 17.80 21.07 5.87
CA VAL A 240 18.12 20.85 7.29
C VAL A 240 19.55 20.39 7.49
N PHE A 241 20.02 19.41 6.72
CA PHE A 241 21.36 18.84 6.84
C PHE A 241 22.45 19.89 6.62
N ASP A 242 22.30 20.72 5.60
CA ASP A 242 23.25 21.79 5.27
C ASP A 242 23.19 22.91 6.32
N ILE A 243 22.02 23.25 6.85
CA ILE A 243 21.86 24.20 7.96
C ILE A 243 22.65 23.72 9.18
N LEU A 244 22.61 22.42 9.52
CA LEU A 244 23.40 21.87 10.63
C LEU A 244 24.90 21.97 10.37
N THR A 245 25.36 21.85 9.13
CA THR A 245 26.75 22.04 8.75
C THR A 245 27.19 23.50 8.97
N GLU A 246 26.33 24.46 8.62
CA GLU A 246 26.57 25.88 8.88
C GLU A 246 26.54 26.22 10.38
N MET A 247 25.62 25.58 11.16
CA MET A 247 25.58 25.74 12.62
C MET A 247 26.87 25.23 13.26
N GLN A 248 27.41 24.12 12.78
CA GLN A 248 28.66 23.55 13.23
C GLN A 248 29.82 24.53 12.99
N SER A 249 29.88 25.13 11.78
CA SER A 249 30.88 26.18 11.43
C SER A 249 30.71 27.44 12.28
N ALA A 250 29.48 27.88 12.55
CA ALA A 250 29.21 29.03 13.42
C ALA A 250 29.66 28.79 14.86
N LEU A 251 29.52 27.57 15.37
CA LEU A 251 30.02 27.16 16.69
C LEU A 251 31.56 27.16 16.73
N ASP A 252 32.24 26.70 15.69
CA ASP A 252 33.70 26.71 15.57
C ASP A 252 34.26 28.15 15.65
N ASN A 253 33.61 29.05 14.92
CA ASN A 253 33.98 30.44 14.84
C ASN A 253 33.43 31.28 16.01
N ASN A 254 32.77 30.67 16.98
CA ASN A 254 32.13 31.35 18.12
C ASN A 254 31.17 32.49 17.68
N ASN A 255 30.52 32.34 16.51
CA ASN A 255 29.61 33.32 15.95
C ASN A 255 28.17 33.06 16.43
N THR A 256 27.86 33.58 17.61
CA THR A 256 26.52 33.41 18.22
C THR A 256 25.42 34.11 17.44
N GLN A 257 25.71 35.21 16.76
CA GLN A 257 24.75 35.96 15.97
C GLN A 257 24.31 35.14 14.72
N LYS A 258 25.29 34.59 13.99
CA LYS A 258 25.00 33.67 12.88
C LYS A 258 24.27 32.43 13.36
N LEU A 259 24.66 31.87 14.52
CA LEU A 259 24.00 30.71 15.09
C LEU A 259 22.53 30.99 15.42
N GLY A 260 22.20 32.20 15.90
CA GLY A 260 20.81 32.62 16.14
C GLY A 260 19.99 32.64 14.84
N ALA A 261 20.51 33.29 13.80
CA ALA A 261 19.83 33.34 12.48
C ALA A 261 19.66 31.97 11.84
N LEU A 262 20.63 31.06 12.04
CA LEU A 262 20.52 29.65 11.61
C LEU A 262 19.48 28.88 12.40
N SER A 263 19.35 29.14 13.71
CA SER A 263 18.33 28.54 14.56
C SER A 263 16.92 28.95 14.11
N ASP A 264 16.70 30.23 13.80
CA ASP A 264 15.42 30.72 13.24
C ASP A 264 15.08 30.07 11.89
N LYS A 265 16.10 29.82 11.07
CA LYS A 265 15.94 29.11 9.79
C LYS A 265 15.62 27.63 9.99
N LEU A 266 16.27 26.99 10.96
CA LEU A 266 16.02 25.61 11.34
C LEU A 266 14.59 25.41 11.85
N ASP A 267 14.05 26.37 12.63
CA ASP A 267 12.68 26.33 13.13
C ASP A 267 11.65 26.27 12.02
N LYS A 268 11.86 27.02 10.94
CA LYS A 268 10.99 26.94 9.75
C LYS A 268 11.03 25.57 9.09
N GLN A 269 12.20 24.95 9.02
CA GLN A 269 12.33 23.61 8.44
C GLN A 269 11.77 22.53 9.38
N TYR A 270 11.88 22.71 10.68
CA TYR A 270 11.24 21.87 11.67
C TYR A 270 9.70 21.86 11.49
N ASP A 271 9.10 23.03 11.29
CA ASP A 271 7.66 23.15 11.02
C ASP A 271 7.26 22.45 9.70
N ASN A 272 8.13 22.51 8.68
CA ASN A 272 7.92 21.78 7.42
C ASN A 272 7.95 20.26 7.64
N VAL A 273 8.87 19.74 8.46
CA VAL A 273 8.92 18.31 8.80
C VAL A 273 7.66 17.88 9.55
N LEU A 274 7.20 18.68 10.51
CA LEU A 274 5.93 18.42 11.23
C LEU A 274 4.73 18.41 10.26
N THR A 275 4.71 19.32 9.30
CA THR A 275 3.69 19.36 8.24
C THR A 275 3.75 18.08 7.40
N GLY A 276 4.94 17.61 7.08
CA GLY A 276 5.17 16.34 6.39
C GLY A 276 4.59 15.14 7.16
N ILE A 277 4.92 15.02 8.44
CA ILE A 277 4.38 13.96 9.32
C ILE A 277 2.85 14.02 9.36
N SER A 278 2.26 15.20 9.58
CA SER A 278 0.82 15.40 9.59
C SER A 278 0.16 15.02 8.26
N THR A 279 0.79 15.36 7.15
CA THR A 279 0.31 15.03 5.80
C THR A 279 0.33 13.52 5.58
N LEU A 280 1.42 12.83 5.95
CA LEU A 280 1.52 11.38 5.84
C LEU A 280 0.51 10.67 6.75
N GLY A 281 0.37 11.13 8.00
CA GLY A 281 -0.63 10.62 8.94
C GLY A 281 -2.06 10.74 8.42
N THR A 282 -2.41 11.89 7.82
CA THR A 282 -3.73 12.10 7.19
C THR A 282 -3.95 11.14 6.01
N ARG A 283 -2.91 10.90 5.20
CA ARG A 283 -2.98 9.96 4.07
C ARG A 283 -3.09 8.51 4.55
N SER A 284 -2.39 8.14 5.63
CA SER A 284 -2.50 6.83 6.28
C SER A 284 -3.93 6.60 6.78
N ALA A 285 -4.52 7.55 7.51
CA ALA A 285 -5.89 7.49 7.99
C ALA A 285 -6.92 7.37 6.84
N TYR A 286 -6.68 8.06 5.72
CA TYR A 286 -7.51 7.92 4.53
C TYR A 286 -7.45 6.51 3.92
N LEU A 287 -6.25 5.92 3.81
CA LEU A 287 -6.09 4.54 3.34
C LEU A 287 -6.73 3.52 4.28
N GLU A 288 -6.67 3.72 5.59
CA GLU A 288 -7.38 2.88 6.57
C GLU A 288 -8.90 2.93 6.38
N SER A 289 -9.43 4.13 6.11
CA SER A 289 -10.85 4.29 5.76
C SER A 289 -11.22 3.56 4.47
N ILE A 290 -10.36 3.61 3.44
CA ILE A 290 -10.54 2.85 2.20
C ILE A 290 -10.50 1.34 2.49
N GLN A 291 -9.54 0.85 3.27
CA GLN A 291 -9.43 -0.56 3.64
C GLN A 291 -10.68 -1.05 4.36
N THR A 292 -11.21 -0.27 5.30
CA THR A 292 -12.46 -0.59 5.99
C THR A 292 -13.62 -0.71 5.00
N LYS A 293 -13.79 0.26 4.11
CA LYS A 293 -14.83 0.23 3.07
C LYS A 293 -14.68 -0.96 2.12
N LEU A 294 -13.46 -1.29 1.73
CA LEU A 294 -13.19 -2.45 0.88
C LEU A 294 -13.48 -3.77 1.63
N GLY A 295 -13.22 -3.84 2.94
CA GLY A 295 -13.58 -4.96 3.80
C GLY A 295 -15.10 -5.16 3.87
N ASP A 296 -15.87 -4.08 4.04
CA ASP A 296 -17.34 -4.13 4.02
C ASP A 296 -17.86 -4.59 2.64
N THR A 297 -17.23 -4.11 1.57
CA THR A 297 -17.55 -4.51 0.19
C THR A 297 -17.25 -6.00 -0.02
N ASP A 298 -16.15 -6.51 0.52
CA ASP A 298 -15.78 -7.92 0.45
C ASP A 298 -16.81 -8.80 1.14
N ALA A 299 -17.25 -8.42 2.34
CA ALA A 299 -18.30 -9.11 3.07
C ALA A 299 -19.61 -9.14 2.28
N ALA A 300 -20.03 -8.00 1.72
CA ALA A 300 -21.26 -7.92 0.90
C ALA A 300 -21.16 -8.78 -0.37
N LEU A 301 -20.05 -8.74 -1.07
CA LEU A 301 -19.80 -9.57 -2.25
C LEU A 301 -19.73 -11.05 -1.91
N SER A 302 -19.16 -11.42 -0.76
CA SER A 302 -19.11 -12.80 -0.28
C SER A 302 -20.51 -13.35 0.04
N ILE A 303 -21.39 -12.54 0.63
CA ILE A 303 -22.80 -12.88 0.83
C ILE A 303 -23.49 -13.07 -0.53
N SER A 304 -23.32 -12.14 -1.45
CA SER A 304 -23.89 -12.24 -2.80
C SER A 304 -23.38 -13.46 -3.57
N ALA A 305 -22.11 -13.84 -3.41
CA ALA A 305 -21.57 -15.07 -3.99
C ALA A 305 -22.28 -16.31 -3.43
N LYS A 306 -22.51 -16.37 -2.12
CA LYS A 306 -23.25 -17.45 -1.48
C LYS A 306 -24.71 -17.52 -1.94
N GLU A 307 -25.37 -16.37 -2.15
CA GLU A 307 -26.75 -16.32 -2.66
C GLU A 307 -26.88 -16.88 -4.08
N HIS A 308 -25.89 -16.61 -4.95
CA HIS A 308 -25.93 -17.05 -6.35
C HIS A 308 -25.34 -18.44 -6.59
N GLU A 309 -24.44 -18.93 -5.74
CA GLU A 309 -23.76 -20.21 -5.90
C GLU A 309 -24.15 -21.24 -4.84
N GLY A 310 -24.59 -20.78 -3.68
CA GLY A 310 -24.86 -21.62 -2.54
C GLY A 310 -26.14 -22.43 -2.67
N ILE A 311 -26.34 -23.35 -1.73
CA ILE A 311 -27.52 -24.16 -1.59
C ILE A 311 -28.23 -23.88 -0.26
N ASN A 312 -29.51 -24.21 -0.20
CA ASN A 312 -30.22 -24.37 1.06
C ASN A 312 -30.08 -25.83 1.49
N ASP A 313 -29.22 -26.09 2.46
CA ASP A 313 -28.85 -27.43 2.90
C ASP A 313 -30.07 -28.26 3.27
N ALA A 314 -31.06 -27.70 3.99
CA ALA A 314 -32.29 -28.41 4.39
C ALA A 314 -33.11 -28.86 3.17
N THR A 315 -33.23 -27.98 2.17
CA THR A 315 -33.97 -28.28 0.94
C THR A 315 -33.24 -29.34 0.12
N GLU A 316 -31.91 -29.21 0.00
CA GLU A 316 -31.15 -30.16 -0.83
C GLU A 316 -30.97 -31.52 -0.14
N ILE A 317 -30.92 -31.60 1.19
CA ILE A 317 -30.98 -32.87 1.94
C ILE A 317 -32.36 -33.57 1.72
N THR A 318 -33.45 -32.80 1.75
CA THR A 318 -34.78 -33.37 1.46
C THR A 318 -34.84 -33.97 0.06
N LYS A 319 -34.36 -33.27 -0.96
CA LYS A 319 -34.27 -33.79 -2.33
C LYS A 319 -33.36 -35.02 -2.42
N MET A 320 -32.26 -35.04 -1.68
CA MET A 320 -31.35 -36.20 -1.63
C MET A 320 -32.08 -37.43 -1.10
N LEU A 321 -32.91 -37.30 -0.03
CA LEU A 321 -33.69 -38.38 0.50
C LEU A 321 -34.75 -38.85 -0.51
N GLU A 322 -35.43 -37.92 -1.20
CA GLU A 322 -36.42 -38.25 -2.25
C GLU A 322 -35.77 -39.02 -3.42
N TYR A 323 -34.61 -38.57 -3.92
CA TYR A 323 -33.91 -39.25 -5.00
C TYR A 323 -33.36 -40.61 -4.59
N ASN A 324 -32.82 -40.75 -3.37
CA ASN A 324 -32.40 -42.03 -2.82
C ASN A 324 -33.59 -42.99 -2.72
N TYR A 325 -34.74 -42.52 -2.23
CA TYR A 325 -35.96 -43.35 -2.14
C TYR A 325 -36.44 -43.80 -3.52
N ALA A 326 -36.50 -42.87 -4.50
CA ALA A 326 -36.85 -43.17 -5.88
C ALA A 326 -35.88 -44.19 -6.50
N TRP A 327 -34.57 -44.08 -6.24
CA TRP A 327 -33.58 -45.04 -6.71
C TRP A 327 -33.77 -46.41 -6.07
N LEU A 328 -33.96 -46.50 -4.76
CA LEU A 328 -34.27 -47.77 -4.06
C LEU A 328 -35.55 -48.45 -4.58
N LEU A 329 -36.62 -47.66 -4.83
CA LEU A 329 -37.82 -48.18 -5.45
C LEU A 329 -37.56 -48.73 -6.87
N THR A 330 -36.75 -48.03 -7.67
CA THR A 330 -36.36 -48.47 -9.01
C THR A 330 -35.62 -49.82 -8.94
N LEU A 331 -34.69 -49.98 -8.00
CA LEU A 331 -33.99 -51.27 -7.78
C LEU A 331 -34.96 -52.39 -7.38
N LYS A 332 -35.90 -52.09 -6.48
CA LYS A 332 -36.92 -53.06 -6.02
C LYS A 332 -37.86 -53.50 -7.16
N PHE A 333 -38.32 -52.56 -8.00
CA PHE A 333 -39.12 -52.89 -9.16
C PHE A 333 -38.34 -53.65 -10.24
N GLY A 334 -37.03 -53.41 -10.35
CA GLY A 334 -36.15 -54.12 -11.26
C GLY A 334 -36.12 -55.63 -11.02
N SER A 335 -36.11 -56.02 -9.77
CA SER A 335 -36.16 -57.46 -9.39
C SER A 335 -37.52 -58.14 -9.78
N GLN A 336 -38.56 -57.35 -10.04
CA GLN A 336 -39.85 -57.84 -10.47
C GLN A 336 -40.08 -57.83 -11.98
N ILE A 337 -39.42 -56.87 -12.68
CA ILE A 337 -39.59 -56.63 -14.11
C ILE A 337 -38.59 -57.46 -14.95
N LEU A 338 -37.36 -57.60 -14.42
CA LEU A 338 -36.37 -58.45 -15.07
C LEU A 338 -36.86 -59.90 -14.88
N PRO A 339 -37.16 -60.61 -15.97
CA PRO A 339 -37.59 -62.02 -15.85
C PRO A 339 -36.45 -62.76 -15.14
N GLN A 340 -36.82 -63.62 -14.19
CA GLN A 340 -35.95 -64.66 -13.63
C GLN A 340 -35.36 -65.45 -14.80
N SER A 341 -34.33 -65.02 -15.37
CA SER A 341 -33.83 -65.52 -16.62
C SER A 341 -32.44 -66.06 -16.42
N LEU A 342 -32.29 -67.22 -16.95
CA LEU A 342 -31.05 -67.86 -17.33
C LEU A 342 -30.11 -68.40 -16.21
N MET A 343 -30.09 -67.83 -15.03
CA MET A 343 -29.28 -68.42 -13.95
C MET A 343 -29.98 -69.60 -13.25
N ASP A 344 -31.33 -69.66 -13.30
CA ASP A 344 -32.10 -70.83 -12.84
C ASP A 344 -32.18 -71.99 -13.88
N TYR A 345 -31.68 -71.71 -15.11
CA TYR A 345 -31.70 -72.74 -16.16
C TYR A 345 -30.33 -73.42 -16.32
N ILE A 346 -29.37 -73.05 -15.53
CA ILE A 346 -28.06 -73.72 -15.45
C ILE A 346 -27.87 -74.29 -14.03
N LYS A 347 -28.80 -75.18 -13.68
CA LYS A 347 -28.61 -76.18 -12.62
C LYS A 347 -28.68 -77.57 -13.23
#